data_2bdf28e264c61d8384fe88d0d1c2012a
#
_entry.id   2bdf28e264c61d8384fe88d0d1c2012a
#
_cell.length_a   1.000
_cell.length_b   1.000
_cell.length_c   1.000
_cell.angle_alpha   90.00
_cell.angle_beta   90.00
_cell.angle_gamma   90.00
#
_symmetry.space_group_name_H-M   'P 1'
#
loop_
_entity.id
_entity.type
_entity.pdbx_description
1 polymer ?
#
loop_
_entity_poly.entity_id
_entity_poly.type
_entity_poly.pdbx_seq_one_letter_code
_entity_poly.pdbx_strand_id
1 'polypeptide(L)'
;IRQYHFFNVNNLKLIMKNKTVYIASDHAGYKLKTKLIKIFPEITDLGTNSDESVDYPDFAHKLTREVLKNKKNVGILICGTGVGMSIAANRKKGIRAGLANNSKIARLIRKHNDANVLVLPGRFINTSEAKKSVQAFLSTKFESGRHKRRIKKL
;
A
#
# COMPACT_ATOMS: atom_id res chain seq x y z
N ILE A 1 -14.38 -16.55 20.31
CA ILE A 1 -13.53 -15.47 20.88
C ILE A 1 -12.53 -15.13 19.80
N ARG A 2 -12.75 -14.01 19.05
CA ARG A 2 -11.84 -13.53 18.03
C ARG A 2 -10.65 -12.89 18.74
N GLN A 3 -9.48 -13.51 18.71
CA GLN A 3 -8.22 -12.88 19.09
C GLN A 3 -7.92 -11.73 18.11
N TYR A 4 -8.22 -10.51 18.53
CA TYR A 4 -7.61 -9.34 17.93
C TYR A 4 -6.14 -9.35 18.32
N HIS A 5 -5.28 -9.79 17.41
CA HIS A 5 -3.86 -9.61 17.59
C HIS A 5 -3.59 -8.12 17.62
N PHE A 6 -3.28 -7.61 18.80
CA PHE A 6 -2.80 -6.24 18.97
C PHE A 6 -1.58 -6.05 18.07
N PHE A 7 -1.70 -5.16 17.10
CA PHE A 7 -0.60 -4.81 16.23
C PHE A 7 0.38 -3.97 17.06
N ASN A 8 1.42 -4.60 17.55
CA ASN A 8 2.50 -3.95 18.27
C ASN A 8 3.57 -3.50 17.26
N VAL A 9 4.18 -2.34 17.49
CA VAL A 9 5.30 -1.79 16.68
C VAL A 9 6.43 -2.81 16.52
N ASN A 10 6.66 -3.65 17.53
CA ASN A 10 7.62 -4.75 17.46
C ASN A 10 7.28 -5.81 16.40
N ASN A 11 6.00 -6.01 16.11
CA ASN A 11 5.54 -6.93 15.05
C ASN A 11 5.80 -6.37 13.65
N LEU A 12 5.78 -5.05 13.46
CA LEU A 12 6.08 -4.44 12.17
C LEU A 12 7.55 -4.65 11.78
N LYS A 13 8.47 -4.45 12.71
CA LYS A 13 9.91 -4.73 12.48
C LYS A 13 10.14 -6.19 12.06
N LEU A 14 9.45 -7.13 12.69
CA LEU A 14 9.53 -8.54 12.33
C LEU A 14 8.95 -8.81 10.93
N ILE A 15 7.80 -8.22 10.60
CA ILE A 15 7.15 -8.33 9.28
C ILE A 15 8.06 -7.77 8.18
N MET A 16 8.79 -6.67 8.47
CA MET A 16 9.66 -6.00 7.51
C MET A 16 11.08 -6.59 7.44
N LYS A 17 11.43 -7.59 8.25
CA LYS A 17 12.79 -8.16 8.33
C LYS A 17 13.34 -8.62 6.97
N ASN A 18 12.49 -9.08 6.06
CA ASN A 18 12.87 -9.65 4.77
C ASN A 18 12.21 -8.95 3.57
N LYS A 19 11.58 -7.79 3.77
CA LYS A 19 10.93 -7.03 2.71
C LYS A 19 11.10 -5.53 2.92
N THR A 20 11.13 -4.78 1.84
CA THR A 20 11.07 -3.33 1.89
C THR A 20 9.64 -2.87 1.59
N VAL A 21 9.17 -1.93 2.38
CA VAL A 21 7.90 -1.23 2.16
C VAL A 21 8.21 0.17 1.66
N TYR A 22 7.69 0.50 0.50
CA TYR A 22 7.82 1.82 -0.12
C TYR A 22 6.52 2.59 0.00
N ILE A 23 6.60 3.91 0.09
CA ILE A 23 5.45 4.80 0.02
C ILE A 23 5.74 5.95 -0.92
N ALA A 24 4.75 6.34 -1.71
CA ALA A 24 4.79 7.52 -2.55
C ALA A 24 3.40 8.15 -2.66
N SER A 25 3.36 9.44 -2.95
CA SER A 25 2.12 10.16 -3.16
C SER A 25 2.30 11.26 -4.20
N ASP A 26 1.19 11.78 -4.72
CA ASP A 26 1.16 13.11 -5.31
C ASP A 26 0.94 14.19 -4.24
N HIS A 27 0.72 15.43 -4.67
CA HIS A 27 0.47 16.56 -3.77
C HIS A 27 -0.79 16.37 -2.90
N ALA A 28 -1.84 15.74 -3.44
CA ALA A 28 -3.08 15.50 -2.69
C ALA A 28 -2.91 14.43 -1.58
N GLY A 29 -1.99 13.51 -1.76
CA GLY A 29 -1.66 12.47 -0.77
C GLY A 29 -0.51 12.84 0.18
N TYR A 30 0.18 13.94 -0.05
CA TYR A 30 1.39 14.33 0.69
C TYR A 30 1.18 14.43 2.20
N LYS A 31 0.12 15.10 2.65
CA LYS A 31 -0.17 15.26 4.09
C LYS A 31 -0.41 13.91 4.77
N LEU A 32 -1.18 13.04 4.17
CA LEU A 32 -1.44 11.70 4.72
C LEU A 32 -0.17 10.85 4.70
N LYS A 33 0.61 10.89 3.62
CA LYS A 33 1.90 10.20 3.54
C LYS A 33 2.84 10.61 4.67
N THR A 34 2.97 11.90 4.92
CA THR A 34 3.81 12.43 6.01
C THR A 34 3.38 11.93 7.37
N LYS A 35 2.07 11.87 7.65
CA LYS A 35 1.55 11.30 8.89
C LYS A 35 1.84 9.80 9.01
N LEU A 36 1.66 9.05 7.94
CA LEU A 36 1.93 7.61 7.93
C LEU A 36 3.41 7.28 8.15
N ILE A 37 4.33 8.06 7.59
CA ILE A 37 5.77 7.88 7.80
C ILE A 37 6.16 8.12 9.26
N LYS A 38 5.53 9.09 9.93
CA LYS A 38 5.74 9.30 11.37
C LYS A 38 5.27 8.12 12.21
N ILE A 39 4.18 7.45 11.80
CA ILE A 39 3.64 6.26 12.48
C ILE A 39 4.49 5.02 12.17
N PHE A 40 4.99 4.91 10.94
CA PHE A 40 5.75 3.77 10.42
C PHE A 40 7.12 4.23 9.88
N PRO A 41 8.07 4.58 10.76
CA PRO A 41 9.35 5.17 10.32
C PRO A 41 10.24 4.22 9.51
N GLU A 42 9.93 2.93 9.47
CA GLU A 42 10.66 1.93 8.68
C GLU A 42 10.28 1.95 7.18
N ILE A 43 9.21 2.65 6.80
CA ILE A 43 8.77 2.74 5.41
C ILE A 43 9.67 3.70 4.63
N THR A 44 10.13 3.27 3.47
CA THR A 44 10.97 4.08 2.59
C THR A 44 10.12 5.06 1.77
N ASP A 45 10.34 6.34 1.95
CA ASP A 45 9.65 7.42 1.23
C ASP A 45 10.27 7.69 -0.14
N LEU A 46 9.47 7.58 -1.19
CA LEU A 46 9.85 7.86 -2.57
C LEU A 46 9.31 9.20 -3.11
N GLY A 47 8.73 10.03 -2.26
CA GLY A 47 8.17 11.35 -2.62
C GLY A 47 6.64 11.27 -2.83
N THR A 48 6.00 12.38 -3.24
CA THR A 48 6.57 13.74 -3.38
C THR A 48 6.95 14.33 -2.03
N ASN A 49 7.71 15.44 -2.05
CA ASN A 49 8.28 16.03 -0.84
C ASN A 49 7.62 17.38 -0.46
N SER A 50 6.56 17.76 -1.13
CA SER A 50 5.79 18.99 -0.86
C SER A 50 4.33 18.82 -1.30
N ASP A 51 3.50 19.82 -1.01
CA ASP A 51 2.12 19.88 -1.47
C ASP A 51 1.97 20.67 -2.80
N GLU A 52 3.08 21.02 -3.44
CA GLU A 52 3.06 21.58 -4.79
C GLU A 52 2.58 20.55 -5.80
N SER A 53 1.81 21.02 -6.80
CA SER A 53 1.20 20.17 -7.82
C SER A 53 2.23 19.34 -8.59
N VAL A 54 2.01 18.03 -8.61
CA VAL A 54 2.82 17.05 -9.37
C VAL A 54 1.91 16.04 -10.04
N ASP A 55 2.45 15.33 -11.02
CA ASP A 55 1.73 14.29 -11.75
C ASP A 55 1.82 12.95 -11.03
N TYR A 56 0.68 12.41 -10.60
CA TYR A 56 0.62 11.14 -9.87
C TYR A 56 1.27 9.96 -10.60
N PRO A 57 1.20 9.84 -11.96
CA PRO A 57 1.80 8.69 -12.63
C PRO A 57 3.33 8.61 -12.44
N ASP A 58 4.03 9.72 -12.32
CA ASP A 58 5.48 9.74 -12.09
C ASP A 58 5.83 9.01 -10.79
N PHE A 59 5.06 9.25 -9.74
CA PHE A 59 5.26 8.62 -8.44
C PHE A 59 4.78 7.16 -8.41
N ALA A 60 3.70 6.85 -9.11
CA ALA A 60 3.25 5.46 -9.29
C ALA A 60 4.34 4.63 -10.00
N HIS A 61 4.93 5.16 -11.06
CA HIS A 61 5.98 4.46 -11.80
C HIS A 61 7.28 4.33 -11.01
N LYS A 62 7.64 5.36 -10.26
CA LYS A 62 8.82 5.32 -9.37
C LYS A 62 8.67 4.21 -8.33
N LEU A 63 7.54 4.14 -7.64
CA LEU A 63 7.28 3.14 -6.62
C LEU A 63 7.20 1.72 -7.20
N THR A 64 6.50 1.53 -8.30
CA THR A 64 6.31 0.20 -8.88
C THR A 64 7.63 -0.41 -9.37
N ARG A 65 8.56 0.39 -9.87
CA ARG A 65 9.92 -0.08 -10.22
C ARG A 65 10.64 -0.65 -9.01
N GLU A 66 10.56 0.01 -7.86
CA GLU A 66 11.20 -0.48 -6.63
C GLU A 66 10.52 -1.74 -6.09
N VAL A 67 9.19 -1.78 -6.11
CA VAL A 67 8.43 -2.97 -5.69
C VAL A 67 8.80 -4.20 -6.52
N LEU A 68 8.96 -4.05 -7.83
CA LEU A 68 9.27 -5.16 -8.73
C LEU A 68 10.69 -5.73 -8.61
N LYS A 69 11.61 -5.04 -7.94
CA LYS A 69 12.98 -5.54 -7.74
C LYS A 69 13.05 -6.79 -6.87
N ASN A 70 12.06 -7.00 -5.99
CA ASN A 70 11.99 -8.18 -5.12
C ASN A 70 10.54 -8.59 -4.89
N LYS A 71 10.24 -9.87 -5.04
CA LYS A 71 8.88 -10.41 -4.85
C LYS A 71 8.30 -10.19 -3.44
N LYS A 72 9.13 -9.94 -2.45
CA LYS A 72 8.72 -9.64 -1.08
C LYS A 72 8.42 -8.15 -0.85
N ASN A 73 8.87 -7.27 -1.74
CA ASN A 73 8.62 -5.84 -1.62
C ASN A 73 7.15 -5.51 -1.82
N VAL A 74 6.68 -4.52 -1.11
CA VAL A 74 5.32 -3.98 -1.25
C VAL A 74 5.35 -2.46 -1.27
N GLY A 75 4.30 -1.85 -1.79
CA GLY A 75 4.18 -0.40 -1.88
C GLY A 75 2.86 0.14 -1.37
N ILE A 76 2.88 1.42 -1.02
CA ILE A 76 1.71 2.20 -0.64
C ILE A 76 1.70 3.45 -1.52
N LEU A 77 0.62 3.67 -2.25
CA LEU A 77 0.41 4.84 -3.09
C LEU A 77 -0.79 5.65 -2.60
N ILE A 78 -0.66 6.96 -2.60
CA ILE A 78 -1.72 7.87 -2.15
C ILE A 78 -1.87 9.01 -3.17
N CYS A 79 -3.08 9.21 -3.66
CA CYS A 79 -3.48 10.45 -4.33
C CYS A 79 -4.84 10.90 -3.79
N GLY A 80 -5.49 11.87 -4.39
CA GLY A 80 -6.76 12.41 -3.89
C GLY A 80 -7.84 11.35 -3.71
N THR A 81 -8.18 10.64 -4.78
CA THR A 81 -9.19 9.55 -4.79
C THR A 81 -8.58 8.16 -4.75
N GLY A 82 -7.29 8.04 -5.02
CA GLY A 82 -6.62 6.75 -5.22
C GLY A 82 -6.82 6.16 -6.62
N VAL A 83 -7.79 6.64 -7.39
CA VAL A 83 -8.14 6.05 -8.70
C VAL A 83 -7.00 6.17 -9.70
N GLY A 84 -6.45 7.37 -9.86
CA GLY A 84 -5.35 7.60 -10.80
C GLY A 84 -4.09 6.79 -10.47
N MET A 85 -3.71 6.73 -9.20
CA MET A 85 -2.60 5.90 -8.73
C MET A 85 -2.83 4.41 -9.00
N SER A 86 -4.06 3.94 -8.79
CA SER A 86 -4.45 2.56 -9.06
C SER A 86 -4.33 2.21 -10.54
N ILE A 87 -4.83 3.09 -11.42
CA ILE A 87 -4.72 2.91 -12.88
C ILE A 87 -3.26 2.89 -13.32
N ALA A 88 -2.47 3.87 -12.89
CA ALA A 88 -1.06 3.99 -13.28
C ALA A 88 -0.21 2.81 -12.81
N ALA A 89 -0.38 2.40 -11.56
CA ALA A 89 0.36 1.27 -10.98
C ALA A 89 0.05 -0.04 -11.70
N ASN A 90 -1.22 -0.32 -11.99
CA ASN A 90 -1.65 -1.56 -12.63
C ASN A 90 -1.28 -1.65 -14.12
N ARG A 91 -0.75 -0.59 -14.73
CA ARG A 91 -0.14 -0.66 -16.08
C ARG A 91 1.17 -1.45 -16.10
N LYS A 92 1.81 -1.64 -14.97
CA LYS A 92 3.05 -2.42 -14.87
C LYS A 92 2.75 -3.90 -14.67
N LYS A 93 3.22 -4.74 -15.59
CA LYS A 93 3.14 -6.20 -15.44
C LYS A 93 3.80 -6.63 -14.12
N GLY A 94 3.10 -7.47 -13.37
CA GLY A 94 3.55 -7.93 -12.06
C GLY A 94 3.08 -7.06 -10.89
N ILE A 95 2.47 -5.91 -11.15
CA ILE A 95 1.82 -5.10 -10.11
C ILE A 95 0.34 -5.47 -10.01
N ARG A 96 -0.09 -5.70 -8.78
CA ARG A 96 -1.48 -5.84 -8.40
C ARG A 96 -1.76 -4.80 -7.32
N ALA A 97 -2.16 -3.62 -7.78
CA ALA A 97 -2.51 -2.49 -6.92
C ALA A 97 -4.00 -2.52 -6.59
N GLY A 98 -4.32 -2.52 -5.31
CA GLY A 98 -5.69 -2.50 -4.83
C GLY A 98 -6.02 -1.19 -4.13
N LEU A 99 -7.11 -0.54 -4.57
CA LEU A 99 -7.66 0.65 -3.93
C LEU A 99 -8.50 0.23 -2.72
N ALA A 100 -8.17 0.76 -1.55
CA ALA A 100 -8.89 0.49 -0.32
C ALA A 100 -9.21 1.80 0.42
N ASN A 101 -10.48 1.99 0.75
CA ASN A 101 -10.97 3.11 1.53
C ASN A 101 -11.16 2.77 3.02
N ASN A 102 -10.89 1.54 3.40
CA ASN A 102 -10.94 1.07 4.78
C ASN A 102 -10.06 -0.16 4.99
N SER A 103 -9.82 -0.49 6.26
CA SER A 103 -8.96 -1.61 6.65
C SER A 103 -9.51 -2.99 6.27
N LYS A 104 -10.83 -3.13 6.17
CA LYS A 104 -11.45 -4.39 5.73
C LYS A 104 -11.09 -4.68 4.27
N ILE A 105 -11.22 -3.70 3.38
CA ILE A 105 -10.83 -3.85 1.97
C ILE A 105 -9.32 -4.03 1.84
N ALA A 106 -8.50 -3.28 2.60
CA ALA A 106 -7.04 -3.44 2.61
C ALA A 106 -6.61 -4.87 2.98
N ARG A 107 -7.31 -5.51 3.90
CA ARG A 107 -7.12 -6.93 4.23
C ARG A 107 -7.48 -7.84 3.07
N LEU A 108 -8.64 -7.60 2.44
CA LEU A 108 -9.16 -8.46 1.38
C LEU A 108 -8.30 -8.43 0.10
N ILE A 109 -7.76 -7.28 -0.28
CA ILE A 109 -6.89 -7.19 -1.46
C ILE A 109 -5.59 -8.00 -1.28
N ARG A 110 -5.10 -8.13 -0.05
CA ARG A 110 -3.99 -9.04 0.26
C ARG A 110 -4.46 -10.49 0.21
N LYS A 111 -5.52 -10.77 0.96
CA LYS A 111 -6.02 -12.13 1.18
C LYS A 111 -6.47 -12.80 -0.13
N HIS A 112 -7.14 -12.07 -1.01
CA HIS A 112 -7.76 -12.58 -2.23
C HIS A 112 -6.94 -12.33 -3.50
N ASN A 113 -6.31 -11.16 -3.60
CA ASN A 113 -5.66 -10.72 -4.83
C ASN A 113 -4.12 -10.75 -4.76
N ASP A 114 -3.56 -11.14 -3.62
CA ASP A 114 -2.12 -11.06 -3.38
C ASP A 114 -1.55 -9.71 -3.83
N ALA A 115 -2.27 -8.62 -3.52
CA ALA A 115 -1.90 -7.29 -3.93
C ALA A 115 -0.52 -6.93 -3.35
N ASN A 116 0.36 -6.41 -4.17
CA ASN A 116 1.68 -5.94 -3.76
C ASN A 116 1.76 -4.40 -3.64
N VAL A 117 0.68 -3.71 -3.97
CA VAL A 117 0.55 -2.26 -3.77
C VAL A 117 -0.82 -1.96 -3.17
N LEU A 118 -0.82 -1.25 -2.04
CA LEU A 118 -2.01 -0.66 -1.44
C LEU A 118 -2.17 0.76 -1.96
N VAL A 119 -3.35 1.12 -2.43
CA VAL A 119 -3.67 2.49 -2.84
C VAL A 119 -4.69 3.09 -1.88
N LEU A 120 -4.43 4.28 -1.37
CA LEU A 120 -5.30 4.99 -0.43
C LEU A 120 -5.84 6.30 -1.04
N PRO A 121 -7.13 6.61 -0.80
CA PRO A 121 -7.76 7.85 -1.24
C PRO A 121 -7.51 8.96 -0.21
N GLY A 122 -6.42 9.72 -0.33
CA GLY A 122 -5.97 10.67 0.67
C GLY A 122 -6.98 11.73 1.10
N ARG A 123 -7.91 12.12 0.20
CA ARG A 123 -8.99 13.08 0.50
C ARG A 123 -10.24 12.45 1.09
N PHE A 124 -10.35 11.11 1.10
CA PHE A 124 -11.55 10.37 1.48
C PHE A 124 -11.30 9.33 2.58
N ILE A 125 -10.17 9.41 3.25
CA ILE A 125 -9.81 8.53 4.37
C ILE A 125 -9.18 9.35 5.49
N ASN A 126 -9.55 9.09 6.74
CA ASN A 126 -8.88 9.72 7.87
C ASN A 126 -7.60 8.96 8.26
N THR A 127 -6.74 9.62 9.02
CA THR A 127 -5.43 9.06 9.41
C THR A 127 -5.56 7.76 10.21
N SER A 128 -6.54 7.65 11.10
CA SER A 128 -6.77 6.45 11.91
C SER A 128 -7.12 5.24 11.03
N GLU A 129 -8.03 5.42 10.07
CA GLU A 129 -8.41 4.35 9.15
C GLU A 129 -7.29 4.02 8.15
N ALA A 130 -6.54 5.01 7.68
CA ALA A 130 -5.36 4.80 6.85
C ALA A 130 -4.29 3.97 7.59
N LYS A 131 -4.01 4.29 8.85
CA LYS A 131 -3.12 3.50 9.72
C LYS A 131 -3.58 2.05 9.80
N LYS A 132 -4.86 1.81 10.13
CA LYS A 132 -5.42 0.46 10.21
C LYS A 132 -5.34 -0.27 8.86
N SER A 133 -5.55 0.44 7.76
CA SER A 133 -5.43 -0.12 6.40
C SER A 133 -4.01 -0.57 6.08
N VAL A 134 -3.00 0.24 6.40
CA VAL A 134 -1.59 -0.13 6.25
C VAL A 134 -1.25 -1.34 7.12
N GLN A 135 -1.66 -1.34 8.37
CA GLN A 135 -1.44 -2.48 9.28
C GLN A 135 -2.06 -3.77 8.74
N ALA A 136 -3.32 -3.71 8.29
CA ALA A 136 -4.02 -4.86 7.73
C ALA A 136 -3.33 -5.37 6.46
N PHE A 137 -2.92 -4.47 5.57
CA PHE A 137 -2.20 -4.81 4.34
C PHE A 137 -0.87 -5.49 4.62
N LEU A 138 -0.06 -4.97 5.55
CA LEU A 138 1.26 -5.50 5.87
C LEU A 138 1.21 -6.82 6.65
N SER A 139 0.19 -7.06 7.45
CA SER A 139 0.07 -8.24 8.32
C SER A 139 -0.75 -9.39 7.74
N THR A 140 -1.48 -9.19 6.64
CA THR A 140 -2.32 -10.22 6.04
C THR A 140 -1.54 -11.05 5.03
N LYS A 141 -1.66 -12.36 5.13
CA LYS A 141 -1.09 -13.31 4.16
C LYS A 141 -2.07 -13.60 3.03
N PHE A 142 -1.54 -13.93 1.86
CA PHE A 142 -2.34 -14.44 0.75
C PHE A 142 -2.96 -15.78 1.11
N GLU A 143 -4.27 -15.93 0.89
CA GLU A 143 -5.02 -17.14 1.20
C GLU A 143 -4.75 -18.29 0.23
N SER A 144 -4.29 -17.96 -0.99
CA SER A 144 -4.05 -18.97 -2.04
C SER A 144 -5.34 -19.67 -2.51
N GLY A 145 -5.33 -20.99 -2.66
CA GLY A 145 -6.52 -21.76 -3.05
C GLY A 145 -7.12 -21.29 -4.38
N ARG A 146 -8.44 -21.09 -4.39
CA ARG A 146 -9.18 -20.62 -5.58
C ARG A 146 -8.70 -19.27 -6.13
N HIS A 147 -8.15 -18.41 -5.27
CA HIS A 147 -7.66 -17.08 -5.65
C HIS A 147 -6.39 -17.17 -6.49
N LYS A 148 -5.49 -18.11 -6.23
CA LYS A 148 -4.26 -18.34 -6.99
C LYS A 148 -4.54 -18.62 -8.47
N ARG A 149 -5.55 -19.44 -8.76
CA ARG A 149 -5.97 -19.73 -10.15
C ARG A 149 -6.42 -18.46 -10.89
N ARG A 150 -7.17 -17.58 -10.19
CA ARG A 150 -7.67 -16.31 -10.76
C ARG A 150 -6.54 -15.34 -11.05
N ILE A 151 -5.63 -15.17 -10.10
CA ILE A 151 -4.47 -14.27 -10.23
C ILE A 151 -3.58 -14.68 -11.41
N LYS A 152 -3.40 -15.98 -11.66
CA LYS A 152 -2.61 -16.48 -12.80
C LYS A 152 -3.15 -16.09 -14.18
N LYS A 153 -4.36 -15.56 -14.26
CA LYS A 153 -5.00 -15.12 -15.50
C LYS A 153 -4.87 -13.61 -15.77
N LEU A 154 -4.21 -12.87 -14.86
CA LEU A 154 -3.97 -11.44 -14.98
C LEU A 154 -2.75 -11.09 -15.85
#